data_783d76d1fb7936d4025217ce614c7858
#
_entry.id   783d76d1fb7936d4025217ce614c7858
#
_cell.length_a   1.000
_cell.length_b   1.000
_cell.length_c   1.000
_cell.angle_alpha   90.00
_cell.angle_beta   90.00
_cell.angle_gamma   90.00
#
_symmetry.space_group_name_H-M   'P 1'
#
loop_
_entity.id
_entity.type
_entity.pdbx_description
1 polymer ?
#
loop_
_entity_poly.entity_id
_entity_poly.type
_entity_poly.pdbx_seq_one_letter_code
_entity_poly.pdbx_strand_id
1 'polypeptide(L)'
;YHENGKLQGIQIFAQDGTSKAEIYAGDGTLSARGNYEGHNKVGLWRYYASSGYLFMMENYEKGIRQGEALVFSADSVVLERMFFVDGLLNGERISYYPYGNMMTRYTYEMGVLNGLYQFFFESGSLGEQGEFLNGKKDGLWLVYDVESPEVQEIHYVDGVATNQAELD
;
A
#
# COMPACT_ATOMS: atom_id res chain seq x y z
N TYR A 1 -14.81 -1.92 27.13
CA TYR A 1 -15.12 -3.35 26.95
C TYR A 1 -16.08 -3.51 25.77
N HIS A 2 -16.04 -4.66 25.09
CA HIS A 2 -17.04 -5.08 24.12
C HIS A 2 -18.36 -5.47 24.79
N GLU A 3 -19.47 -5.55 24.05
CA GLU A 3 -20.78 -5.98 24.58
C GLU A 3 -20.76 -7.36 25.24
N ASN A 4 -19.84 -8.24 24.81
CA ASN A 4 -19.62 -9.57 25.41
C ASN A 4 -18.76 -9.54 26.69
N GLY A 5 -18.43 -8.36 27.23
CA GLY A 5 -17.66 -8.16 28.46
C GLY A 5 -16.15 -8.35 28.32
N LYS A 6 -15.62 -8.67 27.14
CA LYS A 6 -14.18 -8.75 26.92
C LYS A 6 -13.56 -7.36 26.77
N LEU A 7 -12.27 -7.26 27.07
CA LEU A 7 -11.50 -6.03 26.99
C LEU A 7 -11.46 -5.54 25.54
N GLN A 8 -11.87 -4.30 25.31
CA GLN A 8 -11.82 -3.64 24.00
C GLN A 8 -10.51 -2.89 23.79
N GLY A 9 -9.94 -2.32 24.86
CA GLY A 9 -8.69 -1.61 24.74
C GLY A 9 -8.12 -1.19 26.10
N ILE A 10 -6.84 -0.94 26.10
CA ILE A 10 -6.09 -0.35 27.21
C ILE A 10 -5.41 0.89 26.66
N GLN A 11 -5.45 1.97 27.43
CA GLN A 11 -4.73 3.20 27.15
C GLN A 11 -3.97 3.62 28.41
N ILE A 12 -2.65 3.78 28.28
CA ILE A 12 -1.76 4.18 29.37
C ILE A 12 -1.26 5.60 29.05
N PHE A 13 -1.67 6.55 29.88
CA PHE A 13 -1.33 7.96 29.70
C PHE A 13 0.04 8.30 30.28
N ALA A 14 0.81 9.10 29.56
CA ALA A 14 2.04 9.71 29.99
C ALA A 14 1.80 11.16 30.43
N GLN A 15 2.76 11.75 31.17
CA GLN A 15 2.66 13.13 31.66
C GLN A 15 2.74 14.20 30.56
N ASP A 16 3.30 13.85 29.41
CA ASP A 16 3.46 14.72 28.25
C ASP A 16 2.22 14.83 27.35
N GLY A 17 1.09 14.22 27.76
CA GLY A 17 -0.15 14.20 26.99
C GLY A 17 -0.25 13.10 25.93
N THR A 18 0.79 12.28 25.79
CA THR A 18 0.75 11.09 24.95
C THR A 18 0.18 9.89 25.69
N SER A 19 -0.23 8.87 24.98
CA SER A 19 -0.61 7.59 25.58
C SER A 19 -0.27 6.43 24.65
N LYS A 20 0.10 5.29 25.26
CA LYS A 20 0.19 4.01 24.56
C LYS A 20 -1.16 3.33 24.58
N ALA A 21 -1.56 2.76 23.45
CA ALA A 21 -2.83 2.06 23.32
C ALA A 21 -2.64 0.65 22.77
N GLU A 22 -3.42 -0.27 23.30
CA GLU A 22 -3.65 -1.61 22.76
C GLU A 22 -5.14 -1.78 22.55
N ILE A 23 -5.55 -2.25 21.39
CA ILE A 23 -6.92 -2.46 20.97
C ILE A 23 -7.12 -3.95 20.72
N TYR A 24 -8.20 -4.50 21.27
CA TYR A 24 -8.51 -5.93 21.17
C TYR A 24 -9.80 -6.16 20.39
N ALA A 25 -9.85 -7.23 19.63
CA ALA A 25 -11.05 -7.71 18.96
C ALA A 25 -12.04 -8.33 19.97
N GLY A 26 -13.28 -8.58 19.54
CA GLY A 26 -14.35 -9.14 20.38
C GLY A 26 -14.07 -10.56 20.90
N ASP A 27 -13.15 -11.30 20.31
CA ASP A 27 -12.65 -12.59 20.78
C ASP A 27 -11.55 -12.44 21.86
N GLY A 28 -11.01 -11.23 22.05
CA GLY A 28 -9.96 -10.89 23.00
C GLY A 28 -8.55 -10.93 22.43
N THR A 29 -8.39 -11.12 21.11
CA THR A 29 -7.09 -11.05 20.44
C THR A 29 -6.66 -9.61 20.25
N LEU A 30 -5.34 -9.33 20.35
CA LEU A 30 -4.80 -8.01 20.05
C LEU A 30 -4.98 -7.70 18.56
N SER A 31 -5.69 -6.62 18.25
CA SER A 31 -5.95 -6.19 16.87
C SER A 31 -5.10 -5.01 16.43
N ALA A 32 -4.74 -4.11 17.34
CA ALA A 32 -3.86 -3.00 17.04
C ALA A 32 -3.13 -2.47 18.28
N ARG A 33 -1.96 -1.82 18.04
CA ARG A 33 -1.27 -1.04 19.07
C ARG A 33 -0.55 0.15 18.45
N GLY A 34 -0.46 1.23 19.22
CA GLY A 34 0.22 2.46 18.80
C GLY A 34 0.14 3.52 19.87
N ASN A 35 0.32 4.77 19.48
CA ASN A 35 0.27 5.90 20.38
C ASN A 35 -0.82 6.88 19.96
N TYR A 36 -1.38 7.57 20.97
CA TYR A 36 -2.24 8.72 20.78
C TYR A 36 -1.60 9.98 21.39
N GLU A 37 -1.91 11.11 20.79
CA GLU A 37 -1.78 12.44 21.37
C GLU A 37 -3.19 13.04 21.42
N GLY A 38 -3.74 13.21 22.63
CA GLY A 38 -5.17 13.47 22.81
C GLY A 38 -6.01 12.32 22.22
N HIS A 39 -6.79 12.61 21.18
CA HIS A 39 -7.61 11.61 20.47
C HIS A 39 -7.03 11.18 19.13
N ASN A 40 -5.88 11.74 18.74
CA ASN A 40 -5.29 11.50 17.44
C ASN A 40 -4.22 10.39 17.51
N LYS A 41 -4.26 9.47 16.56
CA LYS A 41 -3.16 8.53 16.33
C LYS A 41 -1.90 9.30 15.97
N VAL A 42 -0.75 8.91 16.56
CA VAL A 42 0.56 9.47 16.24
C VAL A 42 1.62 8.38 16.14
N GLY A 43 2.62 8.61 15.31
CA GLY A 43 3.73 7.68 15.09
C GLY A 43 3.30 6.35 14.51
N LEU A 44 4.07 5.31 14.79
CA LEU A 44 3.90 3.99 14.20
C LEU A 44 2.80 3.19 14.88
N TRP A 45 1.80 2.80 14.09
CA TRP A 45 0.73 1.87 14.46
C TRP A 45 0.98 0.50 13.85
N ARG A 46 0.71 -0.55 14.62
CA ARG A 46 0.82 -1.95 14.23
C ARG A 46 -0.53 -2.62 14.34
N TYR A 47 -0.90 -3.37 13.30
CA TYR A 47 -2.18 -4.08 13.21
C TYR A 47 -1.93 -5.58 13.09
N TYR A 48 -2.72 -6.36 13.80
CA TYR A 48 -2.55 -7.79 13.93
C TYR A 48 -3.78 -8.52 13.41
N ALA A 49 -3.56 -9.61 12.69
CA ALA A 49 -4.61 -10.53 12.28
C ALA A 49 -5.17 -11.30 13.48
N SER A 50 -6.35 -11.92 13.35
CA SER A 50 -6.96 -12.73 14.39
C SER A 50 -6.10 -13.93 14.81
N SER A 51 -5.23 -14.41 13.96
CA SER A 51 -4.20 -15.43 14.26
C SER A 51 -2.97 -14.89 15.00
N GLY A 52 -2.89 -13.55 15.26
CA GLY A 52 -1.87 -12.90 16.06
C GLY A 52 -0.63 -12.39 15.29
N TYR A 53 -0.47 -12.68 14.00
CA TYR A 53 0.65 -12.13 13.25
C TYR A 53 0.45 -10.66 12.89
N LEU A 54 1.55 -9.91 12.83
CA LEU A 54 1.58 -8.54 12.34
C LEU A 54 1.31 -8.51 10.85
N PHE A 55 0.16 -7.95 10.42
CA PHE A 55 -0.15 -7.88 8.99
C PHE A 55 0.02 -6.49 8.39
N MET A 56 0.06 -5.42 9.22
CA MET A 56 0.19 -4.06 8.69
C MET A 56 0.87 -3.13 9.69
N MET A 57 1.69 -2.22 9.16
CA MET A 57 2.23 -1.06 9.87
C MET A 57 1.91 0.22 9.12
N GLU A 58 1.52 1.26 9.83
CA GLU A 58 1.24 2.59 9.29
C GLU A 58 1.78 3.68 10.20
N ASN A 59 2.21 4.79 9.62
CA ASN A 59 2.59 5.97 10.35
C ASN A 59 1.48 7.03 10.32
N TYR A 60 1.31 7.73 11.44
CA TYR A 60 0.31 8.77 11.63
C TYR A 60 0.91 10.04 12.19
N GLU A 61 0.43 11.17 11.70
CA GLU A 61 0.64 12.49 12.27
C GLU A 61 -0.73 13.15 12.46
N LYS A 62 -1.04 13.58 13.70
CA LYS A 62 -2.33 14.22 14.05
C LYS A 62 -3.57 13.44 13.60
N GLY A 63 -3.51 12.11 13.63
CA GLY A 63 -4.61 11.23 13.23
C GLY A 63 -4.68 10.94 11.73
N ILE A 64 -3.82 11.55 10.91
CA ILE A 64 -3.77 11.40 9.45
C ILE A 64 -2.59 10.48 9.08
N ARG A 65 -2.78 9.57 8.12
CA ARG A 65 -1.69 8.72 7.63
C ARG A 65 -0.59 9.57 7.00
N GLN A 66 0.65 9.35 7.41
CA GLN A 66 1.80 10.13 6.97
C GLN A 66 3.04 9.23 6.89
N GLY A 67 3.74 9.26 5.77
CA GLY A 67 4.94 8.44 5.57
C GLY A 67 4.64 7.01 5.13
N GLU A 68 5.57 6.11 5.44
CA GLU A 68 5.54 4.72 4.96
C GLU A 68 4.48 3.88 5.66
N ALA A 69 3.83 3.00 4.87
CA ALA A 69 2.99 1.90 5.34
C ALA A 69 3.46 0.58 4.71
N LEU A 70 3.42 -0.50 5.49
CA LEU A 70 3.86 -1.84 5.08
C LEU A 70 2.77 -2.86 5.37
N VAL A 71 2.55 -3.79 4.44
CA VAL A 71 1.70 -4.97 4.60
C VAL A 71 2.58 -6.21 4.59
N PHE A 72 2.29 -7.16 5.49
CA PHE A 72 3.09 -8.37 5.68
C PHE A 72 2.24 -9.64 5.49
N SER A 73 2.90 -10.70 5.04
CA SER A 73 2.37 -12.07 5.12
C SER A 73 2.43 -12.61 6.56
N ALA A 74 1.82 -13.77 6.79
CA ALA A 74 1.94 -14.48 8.07
C ALA A 74 3.39 -14.85 8.43
N ASP A 75 4.23 -15.07 7.41
CA ASP A 75 5.66 -15.36 7.57
C ASP A 75 6.54 -14.11 7.69
N SER A 76 5.91 -12.94 7.90
CA SER A 76 6.58 -11.64 8.07
C SER A 76 7.33 -11.16 6.81
N VAL A 77 6.96 -11.66 5.64
CA VAL A 77 7.46 -11.13 4.36
C VAL A 77 6.67 -9.88 4.00
N VAL A 78 7.35 -8.83 3.55
CA VAL A 78 6.69 -7.63 3.04
C VAL A 78 5.98 -7.97 1.73
N LEU A 79 4.66 -7.77 1.70
CA LEU A 79 3.82 -7.98 0.51
C LEU A 79 3.50 -6.66 -0.20
N GLU A 80 3.48 -5.56 0.55
CA GLU A 80 3.19 -4.25 -0.02
C GLU A 80 3.89 -3.14 0.76
N ARG A 81 4.35 -2.15 0.02
CA ARG A 81 4.94 -0.91 0.53
C ARG A 81 4.25 0.28 -0.12
N MET A 82 3.83 1.23 0.70
CA MET A 82 3.10 2.43 0.27
C MET A 82 3.66 3.66 0.96
N PHE A 83 3.44 4.82 0.38
CA PHE A 83 3.78 6.08 1.02
C PHE A 83 2.58 7.03 1.01
N PHE A 84 2.32 7.68 2.14
CA PHE A 84 1.20 8.59 2.35
C PHE A 84 1.67 9.99 2.68
N VAL A 85 1.00 10.98 2.09
CA VAL A 85 1.09 12.40 2.45
C VAL A 85 -0.34 12.89 2.67
N ASP A 86 -0.60 13.46 3.83
CA ASP A 86 -1.92 13.99 4.22
C ASP A 86 -3.07 12.98 4.04
N GLY A 87 -2.79 11.70 4.32
CA GLY A 87 -3.75 10.61 4.22
C GLY A 87 -3.95 10.02 2.83
N LEU A 88 -3.35 10.63 1.80
CA LEU A 88 -3.43 10.19 0.41
C LEU A 88 -2.16 9.46 -0.01
N LEU A 89 -2.30 8.44 -0.88
CA LEU A 89 -1.14 7.81 -1.52
C LEU A 89 -0.37 8.86 -2.31
N ASN A 90 0.95 8.95 -2.08
CA ASN A 90 1.81 9.91 -2.76
C ASN A 90 3.23 9.35 -2.90
N GLY A 91 3.66 9.11 -4.12
CA GLY A 91 4.89 8.38 -4.44
C GLY A 91 4.61 6.94 -4.85
N GLU A 92 5.57 6.06 -4.62
CA GLU A 92 5.48 4.68 -5.08
C GLU A 92 4.59 3.81 -4.17
N ARG A 93 3.79 2.95 -4.81
CA ARG A 93 3.15 1.79 -4.22
C ARG A 93 3.74 0.55 -4.89
N ILE A 94 4.41 -0.28 -4.12
CA ILE A 94 5.10 -1.48 -4.60
C ILE A 94 4.45 -2.70 -3.96
N SER A 95 4.07 -3.69 -4.79
CA SER A 95 3.68 -5.01 -4.29
C SER A 95 4.76 -6.05 -4.62
N TYR A 96 4.80 -7.09 -3.82
CA TYR A 96 5.81 -8.15 -3.91
C TYR A 96 5.13 -9.51 -3.98
N TYR A 97 5.73 -10.43 -4.70
CA TYR A 97 5.42 -11.86 -4.61
C TYR A 97 5.78 -12.41 -3.21
N PRO A 98 5.16 -13.51 -2.77
CA PRO A 98 5.45 -14.10 -1.45
C PRO A 98 6.93 -14.44 -1.20
N TYR A 99 7.69 -14.61 -2.27
CA TYR A 99 9.15 -14.90 -2.21
C TYR A 99 10.04 -13.65 -2.24
N GLY A 100 9.43 -12.44 -2.22
CA GLY A 100 10.11 -11.16 -2.08
C GLY A 100 10.46 -10.45 -3.39
N ASN A 101 10.28 -11.08 -4.56
CA ASN A 101 10.45 -10.41 -5.85
C ASN A 101 9.35 -9.35 -6.05
N MET A 102 9.71 -8.22 -6.66
CA MET A 102 8.73 -7.18 -7.00
C MET A 102 7.71 -7.72 -8.01
N MET A 103 6.41 -7.48 -7.74
CA MET A 103 5.31 -7.83 -8.62
C MET A 103 4.81 -6.61 -9.39
N THR A 104 4.50 -5.53 -8.68
CA THR A 104 4.04 -4.28 -9.34
C THR A 104 4.67 -3.06 -8.70
N ARG A 105 4.83 -2.02 -9.51
CA ARG A 105 5.15 -0.67 -9.06
C ARG A 105 4.16 0.29 -9.70
N TYR A 106 3.53 1.12 -8.89
CA TYR A 106 2.68 2.23 -9.30
C TYR A 106 3.21 3.54 -8.73
N THR A 107 3.04 4.63 -9.47
CA THR A 107 3.31 5.97 -8.96
C THR A 107 1.99 6.70 -8.73
N TYR A 108 1.85 7.30 -7.56
CA TYR A 108 0.69 8.09 -7.17
C TYR A 108 1.09 9.53 -6.88
N GLU A 109 0.23 10.46 -7.23
CA GLU A 109 0.31 11.86 -6.85
C GLU A 109 -1.03 12.25 -6.20
N MET A 110 -0.99 12.61 -4.91
CA MET A 110 -2.16 13.01 -4.11
C MET A 110 -3.37 12.07 -4.27
N GLY A 111 -3.12 10.76 -4.23
CA GLY A 111 -4.14 9.71 -4.29
C GLY A 111 -4.54 9.27 -5.70
N VAL A 112 -4.04 9.92 -6.73
CA VAL A 112 -4.33 9.60 -8.13
C VAL A 112 -3.14 8.88 -8.77
N LEU A 113 -3.38 7.84 -9.58
CA LEU A 113 -2.34 7.22 -10.39
C LEU A 113 -1.80 8.25 -11.38
N ASN A 114 -0.51 8.59 -11.25
CA ASN A 114 0.14 9.58 -12.09
C ASN A 114 1.64 9.26 -12.18
N GLY A 115 2.11 8.86 -13.36
CA GLY A 115 3.48 8.44 -13.63
C GLY A 115 3.65 6.95 -13.86
N LEU A 116 4.86 6.44 -13.61
CA LEU A 116 5.32 5.11 -14.01
C LEU A 116 4.49 3.97 -13.39
N TYR A 117 4.14 3.02 -14.23
CA TYR A 117 3.67 1.68 -13.89
C TYR A 117 4.62 0.63 -14.42
N GLN A 118 4.88 -0.41 -13.62
CA GLN A 118 5.61 -1.61 -14.02
C GLN A 118 4.99 -2.85 -13.38
N PHE A 119 4.89 -3.91 -14.16
CA PHE A 119 4.55 -5.26 -13.71
C PHE A 119 5.73 -6.19 -14.02
N PHE A 120 6.08 -7.05 -13.08
CA PHE A 120 7.13 -8.05 -13.22
C PHE A 120 6.54 -9.44 -12.98
N PHE A 121 6.98 -10.42 -13.75
CA PHE A 121 6.71 -11.83 -13.50
C PHE A 121 7.45 -12.34 -12.25
N GLU A 122 7.07 -13.50 -11.73
CA GLU A 122 7.77 -14.13 -10.60
C GLU A 122 9.26 -14.37 -10.85
N SER A 123 9.65 -14.57 -12.12
CA SER A 123 11.06 -14.66 -12.55
C SER A 123 11.87 -13.38 -12.30
N GLY A 124 11.18 -12.25 -12.06
CA GLY A 124 11.76 -10.91 -11.99
C GLY A 124 11.90 -10.22 -13.35
N SER A 125 11.51 -10.88 -14.45
CA SER A 125 11.49 -10.24 -15.78
C SER A 125 10.31 -9.26 -15.87
N LEU A 126 10.52 -8.16 -16.61
CA LEU A 126 9.48 -7.15 -16.86
C LEU A 126 8.37 -7.75 -17.74
N GLY A 127 7.12 -7.59 -17.34
CA GLY A 127 5.93 -8.08 -18.07
C GLY A 127 5.13 -6.96 -18.73
N GLU A 128 5.03 -5.81 -18.07
CA GLU A 128 4.35 -4.65 -18.63
C GLU A 128 4.93 -3.37 -18.05
N GLN A 129 5.01 -2.31 -18.85
CA GLN A 129 5.30 -0.96 -18.36
C GLN A 129 4.65 0.11 -19.21
N GLY A 130 4.37 1.24 -18.57
CA GLY A 130 3.82 2.43 -19.19
C GLY A 130 3.62 3.54 -18.17
N GLU A 131 2.88 4.55 -18.54
CA GLU A 131 2.58 5.65 -17.65
C GLU A 131 1.07 5.83 -17.48
N PHE A 132 0.69 6.24 -16.29
CA PHE A 132 -0.64 6.77 -16.01
C PHE A 132 -0.60 8.30 -15.96
N LEU A 133 -1.59 8.91 -16.55
CA LEU A 133 -1.87 10.34 -16.44
C LEU A 133 -3.30 10.52 -15.90
N ASN A 134 -3.42 11.13 -14.72
CA ASN A 134 -4.72 11.35 -14.06
C ASN A 134 -5.58 10.07 -13.93
N GLY A 135 -4.95 8.93 -13.60
CA GLY A 135 -5.61 7.65 -13.37
C GLY A 135 -5.89 6.82 -14.63
N LYS A 136 -5.51 7.31 -15.81
CA LYS A 136 -5.72 6.63 -17.10
C LYS A 136 -4.39 6.27 -17.73
N LYS A 137 -4.33 5.14 -18.47
CA LYS A 137 -3.18 4.80 -19.31
C LYS A 137 -2.96 5.90 -20.34
N ASP A 138 -1.70 6.36 -20.50
CA ASP A 138 -1.32 7.41 -21.44
C ASP A 138 0.04 7.11 -22.06
N GLY A 139 0.25 7.56 -23.29
CA GLY A 139 1.50 7.35 -24.03
C GLY A 139 1.77 5.90 -24.43
N LEU A 140 3.05 5.57 -24.57
CA LEU A 140 3.50 4.24 -24.99
C LEU A 140 3.49 3.25 -23.84
N TRP A 141 2.83 2.12 -24.07
CA TRP A 141 2.83 0.95 -23.18
C TRP A 141 3.55 -0.20 -23.86
N LEU A 142 4.43 -0.88 -23.12
CA LEU A 142 5.21 -2.03 -23.57
C LEU A 142 4.72 -3.26 -22.82
N VAL A 143 4.33 -4.30 -23.57
CA VAL A 143 3.91 -5.59 -23.02
C VAL A 143 4.88 -6.65 -23.51
N TYR A 144 5.43 -7.39 -22.55
CA TYR A 144 6.43 -8.42 -22.76
C TYR A 144 5.81 -9.80 -22.54
N ASP A 145 6.08 -10.73 -23.42
CA ASP A 145 5.70 -12.13 -23.26
C ASP A 145 6.93 -12.93 -22.75
N VAL A 146 6.69 -13.87 -21.84
CA VAL A 146 7.75 -14.77 -21.31
C VAL A 146 8.25 -15.73 -22.37
N GLU A 147 7.41 -16.11 -23.33
CA GLU A 147 7.67 -17.11 -24.37
C GLU A 147 8.13 -16.50 -25.71
N SER A 148 7.98 -15.19 -25.87
CA SER A 148 8.33 -14.47 -27.08
C SER A 148 9.33 -13.35 -26.84
N PRO A 149 10.37 -13.20 -27.70
CA PRO A 149 11.26 -12.05 -27.63
C PRO A 149 10.59 -10.76 -28.18
N GLU A 150 9.40 -10.86 -28.73
CA GLU A 150 8.68 -9.71 -29.28
C GLU A 150 8.06 -8.89 -28.17
N VAL A 151 8.18 -7.56 -28.28
CA VAL A 151 7.55 -6.59 -27.40
C VAL A 151 6.36 -5.99 -28.12
N GLN A 152 5.18 -6.10 -27.52
CA GLN A 152 4.00 -5.45 -28.04
C GLN A 152 3.98 -3.99 -27.58
N GLU A 153 3.91 -3.08 -28.52
CA GLU A 153 3.76 -1.64 -28.30
C GLU A 153 2.29 -1.23 -28.46
N ILE A 154 1.75 -0.58 -27.44
CA ILE A 154 0.36 -0.10 -27.45
C ILE A 154 0.39 1.37 -27.06
N HIS A 155 -0.15 2.24 -27.91
CA HIS A 155 -0.31 3.65 -27.60
C HIS A 155 -1.67 3.90 -26.96
N TYR A 156 -1.69 4.67 -25.88
CA TYR A 156 -2.91 5.09 -25.22
C TYR A 156 -3.02 6.61 -25.22
N VAL A 157 -4.25 7.09 -25.42
CA VAL A 157 -4.62 8.50 -25.24
C VAL A 157 -5.84 8.52 -24.35
N ASP A 158 -5.72 9.14 -23.19
CA ASP A 158 -6.81 9.28 -22.19
C ASP A 158 -7.46 7.93 -21.80
N GLY A 159 -6.65 6.86 -21.72
CA GLY A 159 -7.07 5.50 -21.37
C GLY A 159 -7.59 4.64 -22.51
N VAL A 160 -7.65 5.17 -23.73
CA VAL A 160 -8.11 4.44 -24.91
C VAL A 160 -6.90 4.04 -25.75
N ALA A 161 -6.79 2.74 -26.10
CA ALA A 161 -5.77 2.27 -27.03
C ALA A 161 -6.03 2.83 -28.42
N THR A 162 -5.00 3.45 -29.02
CA THR A 162 -5.04 4.01 -30.36
C THR A 162 -4.25 3.13 -31.31
N ASN A 163 -4.71 2.98 -32.56
CA ASN A 163 -3.92 2.33 -33.60
C ASN A 163 -2.86 3.31 -34.10
N GLN A 164 -1.67 2.83 -34.48
CA GLN A 164 -0.59 3.65 -35.06
C GLN A 164 -1.04 4.56 -36.21
N ALA A 165 -2.11 4.20 -36.93
CA ALA A 165 -2.67 4.98 -38.04
C ALA A 165 -3.44 6.26 -37.64
N GLU A 166 -3.67 6.47 -36.33
CA GLU A 166 -4.40 7.65 -35.81
C GLU A 166 -3.46 8.70 -35.20
N LEU A 167 -2.14 8.44 -35.19
CA LEU A 167 -1.11 9.31 -34.59
C LEU A 167 -0.35 10.17 -35.66
N ASP A 168 -0.61 9.97 -36.95
CA ASP A 168 -0.10 10.76 -38.10
C ASP A 168 -1.15 11.80 -38.51
#